data_6735d76e7450c5c1ce5cbbd9a1ad0d05
#
_entry.id   6735d76e7450c5c1ce5cbbd9a1ad0d05
#
_cell.length_a   1.000
_cell.length_b   1.000
_cell.length_c   1.000
_cell.angle_alpha   90.00
_cell.angle_beta   90.00
_cell.angle_gamma   90.00
#
_symmetry.space_group_name_H-M   'P 1'
#
loop_
_entity.id
_entity.type
_entity.pdbx_description
1 polymer ?
#
loop_
_entity_poly.entity_id
_entity_poly.type
_entity_poly.pdbx_seq_one_letter_code
_entity_poly.pdbx_strand_id
1 'polypeptide(L)'
;MHFLNTLNGKITSQPPIWIMRQAGRYLPEYRNIRNTELDFIEFCLNADKASEVTCQPIKKFNLDAAIIFSDILLIPHMLNFKVSFIKNKGPKLKKLDFGQKITFSDWDKFKSDLAPVGKAIN
;
A
#
# COMPACT_ATOMS: atom_id res chain seq x y z
N MET A 1 -11.50 -8.94 -20.14
CA MET A 1 -11.14 -8.81 -18.72
C MET A 1 -11.93 -9.84 -17.90
N HIS A 2 -11.31 -10.98 -17.57
CA HIS A 2 -12.00 -12.08 -16.86
C HIS A 2 -12.54 -11.64 -15.47
N PHE A 3 -11.74 -10.89 -14.69
CA PHE A 3 -12.10 -10.44 -13.36
C PHE A 3 -13.41 -9.63 -13.33
N LEU A 4 -13.53 -8.57 -14.12
CA LEU A 4 -14.75 -7.75 -14.18
C LEU A 4 -15.95 -8.51 -14.73
N ASN A 5 -15.75 -9.41 -15.68
CA ASN A 5 -16.82 -10.24 -16.20
C ASN A 5 -17.38 -11.16 -15.11
N THR A 6 -16.50 -11.78 -14.31
CA THR A 6 -16.90 -12.66 -13.20
C THR A 6 -17.63 -11.87 -12.11
N LEU A 7 -17.16 -10.67 -11.77
CA LEU A 7 -17.86 -9.79 -10.80
C LEU A 7 -19.26 -9.40 -11.28
N ASN A 8 -19.47 -9.29 -12.59
CA ASN A 8 -20.78 -9.01 -13.20
C ASN A 8 -21.60 -10.29 -13.47
N GLY A 9 -21.25 -11.43 -12.87
CA GLY A 9 -21.99 -12.68 -13.00
C GLY A 9 -21.85 -13.37 -14.35
N LYS A 10 -20.91 -12.96 -15.20
CA LYS A 10 -20.68 -13.60 -16.51
C LYS A 10 -19.77 -14.81 -16.37
N ILE A 11 -20.12 -15.89 -17.07
CA ILE A 11 -19.26 -17.07 -17.17
C ILE A 11 -18.04 -16.72 -18.01
N THR A 12 -16.84 -17.02 -17.50
CA THR A 12 -15.58 -16.84 -18.20
C THR A 12 -14.92 -18.19 -18.47
N SER A 13 -14.11 -18.26 -19.52
CA SER A 13 -13.40 -19.50 -19.92
C SER A 13 -12.40 -19.98 -18.86
N GLN A 14 -11.90 -19.06 -18.03
CA GLN A 14 -10.99 -19.34 -16.93
C GLN A 14 -11.40 -18.49 -15.72
N PRO A 15 -11.31 -19.03 -14.49
CA PRO A 15 -11.55 -18.23 -13.29
C PRO A 15 -10.44 -17.17 -13.16
N PRO A 16 -10.78 -15.93 -12.79
CA PRO A 16 -9.77 -14.91 -12.52
C PRO A 16 -9.01 -15.25 -11.23
N ILE A 17 -7.72 -14.96 -11.23
CA ILE A 17 -6.84 -15.26 -10.11
C ILE A 17 -6.22 -13.96 -9.59
N TRP A 18 -6.31 -13.76 -8.29
CA TRP A 18 -5.56 -12.76 -7.55
C TRP A 18 -5.14 -13.32 -6.20
N ILE A 19 -4.13 -12.72 -5.59
CA ILE A 19 -3.66 -13.09 -4.25
C ILE A 19 -3.58 -11.84 -3.37
N MET A 20 -3.91 -11.98 -2.09
CA MET A 20 -3.98 -10.85 -1.15
C MET A 20 -2.61 -10.19 -0.93
N ARG A 21 -1.54 -10.98 -0.83
CA ARG A 21 -0.17 -10.47 -0.67
C ARG A 21 0.60 -10.60 -1.97
N GLN A 22 0.60 -9.54 -2.75
CA GLN A 22 1.18 -9.52 -4.09
C GLN A 22 2.60 -8.98 -4.09
N ALA A 23 2.80 -7.67 -3.87
CA ALA A 23 4.15 -7.09 -3.80
C ALA A 23 4.83 -7.39 -2.46
N GLY A 24 6.12 -7.66 -2.48
CA GLY A 24 6.84 -7.92 -1.25
C GLY A 24 8.27 -8.43 -1.41
N ARG A 25 8.95 -8.64 -0.29
CA ARG A 25 10.38 -8.99 -0.22
C ARG A 25 10.76 -10.32 -0.86
N TYR A 26 9.80 -11.18 -1.18
CA TYR A 26 10.05 -12.41 -1.92
C TYR A 26 10.45 -12.15 -3.38
N LEU A 27 10.06 -10.99 -3.95
CA LEU A 27 10.43 -10.57 -5.29
C LEU A 27 11.80 -9.88 -5.27
N PRO A 28 12.79 -10.34 -6.06
CA PRO A 28 14.07 -9.64 -6.22
C PRO A 28 13.88 -8.20 -6.72
N GLU A 29 12.98 -8.00 -7.66
CA GLU A 29 12.65 -6.71 -8.26
C GLU A 29 12.14 -5.73 -7.19
N TYR A 30 11.28 -6.19 -6.28
CA TYR A 30 10.81 -5.39 -5.15
C TYR A 30 11.98 -5.00 -4.23
N ARG A 31 12.88 -5.96 -3.91
CA ARG A 31 14.02 -5.68 -3.05
C ARG A 31 14.95 -4.63 -3.65
N ASN A 32 15.15 -4.66 -4.96
CA ASN A 32 16.00 -3.67 -5.64
C ASN A 32 15.45 -2.25 -5.45
N ILE A 33 14.15 -2.04 -5.66
CA ILE A 33 13.52 -0.73 -5.44
C ILE A 33 13.52 -0.37 -3.95
N ARG A 34 13.14 -1.31 -3.08
CA ARG A 34 13.06 -1.06 -1.64
C ARG A 34 14.40 -0.68 -1.02
N ASN A 35 15.50 -1.23 -1.53
CA ASN A 35 16.85 -0.95 -1.02
C ASN A 35 17.32 0.48 -1.35
N THR A 36 16.70 1.17 -2.29
CA THR A 36 16.98 2.58 -2.59
C THR A 36 16.28 3.54 -1.62
N GLU A 37 15.36 3.03 -0.79
CA GLU A 37 14.52 3.83 0.11
C GLU A 37 14.94 3.60 1.57
N LEU A 38 15.21 4.69 2.27
CA LEU A 38 15.56 4.65 3.69
C LEU A 38 14.31 4.54 4.57
N ASP A 39 13.24 5.28 4.26
CA ASP A 39 12.00 5.29 5.02
C ASP A 39 10.90 4.49 4.33
N PHE A 40 10.12 3.73 5.13
CA PHE A 40 9.06 2.89 4.60
C PHE A 40 7.77 3.67 4.30
N ILE A 41 7.50 4.70 5.09
CA ILE A 41 6.33 5.57 4.87
C ILE A 41 6.54 6.38 3.60
N GLU A 42 7.72 6.98 3.42
CA GLU A 42 8.08 7.70 2.19
C GLU A 42 8.00 6.80 0.96
N PHE A 43 8.43 5.55 1.09
CA PHE A 43 8.29 4.57 0.01
C PHE A 43 6.82 4.33 -0.38
N CYS A 44 5.93 4.16 0.60
CA CYS A 44 4.50 3.98 0.34
C CYS A 44 3.83 5.24 -0.25
N LEU A 45 4.36 6.42 0.06
CA LEU A 45 3.88 7.70 -0.44
C LEU A 45 4.53 8.15 -1.76
N ASN A 46 5.49 7.39 -2.28
CA ASN A 46 6.03 7.64 -3.60
C ASN A 46 5.15 6.95 -4.65
N ALA A 47 4.34 7.73 -5.37
CA ALA A 47 3.36 7.22 -6.32
C ALA A 47 3.99 6.33 -7.41
N ASP A 48 5.13 6.75 -7.98
CA ASP A 48 5.80 6.01 -9.06
C ASP A 48 6.31 4.65 -8.57
N LYS A 49 6.99 4.65 -7.41
CA LYS A 49 7.53 3.40 -6.83
C LYS A 49 6.42 2.47 -6.33
N ALA A 50 5.37 3.02 -5.71
CA ALA A 50 4.22 2.24 -5.28
C ALA A 50 3.51 1.59 -6.48
N SER A 51 3.32 2.33 -7.57
CA SER A 51 2.78 1.81 -8.82
C SER A 51 3.68 0.72 -9.42
N GLU A 52 4.98 0.98 -9.51
CA GLU A 52 5.95 0.04 -10.07
C GLU A 52 5.94 -1.30 -9.30
N VAL A 53 6.06 -1.28 -7.97
CA VAL A 53 6.05 -2.52 -7.18
C VAL A 53 4.69 -3.22 -7.18
N THR A 54 3.59 -2.47 -7.33
CA THR A 54 2.25 -3.03 -7.52
C THR A 54 2.17 -3.84 -8.81
N CYS A 55 2.75 -3.36 -9.88
CA CYS A 55 2.72 -4.02 -11.19
C CYS A 55 3.65 -5.25 -11.29
N GLN A 56 4.69 -5.35 -10.47
CA GLN A 56 5.66 -6.46 -10.53
C GLN A 56 5.02 -7.84 -10.44
N PRO A 57 4.21 -8.19 -9.41
CA PRO A 57 3.58 -9.51 -9.31
C PRO A 57 2.55 -9.75 -10.42
N ILE A 58 1.85 -8.69 -10.88
CA ILE A 58 0.89 -8.81 -11.96
C ILE A 58 1.57 -9.30 -13.24
N LYS A 59 2.67 -8.64 -13.61
CA LYS A 59 3.47 -9.01 -14.80
C LYS A 59 4.13 -10.37 -14.67
N LYS A 60 4.63 -10.70 -13.47
CA LYS A 60 5.38 -11.93 -13.22
C LYS A 60 4.52 -13.18 -13.18
N PHE A 61 3.32 -13.08 -12.62
CA PHE A 61 2.43 -14.21 -12.37
C PHE A 61 1.13 -14.17 -13.19
N ASN A 62 1.00 -13.18 -14.08
CA ASN A 62 -0.19 -12.96 -14.90
C ASN A 62 -1.49 -12.94 -14.07
N LEU A 63 -1.50 -12.17 -12.98
CA LEU A 63 -2.67 -12.04 -12.12
C LEU A 63 -3.72 -11.11 -12.75
N ASP A 64 -4.99 -11.38 -12.48
CA ASP A 64 -6.12 -10.65 -13.06
C ASP A 64 -6.48 -9.36 -12.31
N ALA A 65 -5.97 -9.17 -11.10
CA ALA A 65 -6.20 -7.96 -10.29
C ALA A 65 -4.99 -7.60 -9.45
N ALA A 66 -4.76 -6.31 -9.31
CA ALA A 66 -3.72 -5.72 -8.47
C ALA A 66 -4.30 -5.18 -7.16
N ILE A 67 -3.50 -5.26 -6.10
CA ILE A 67 -3.70 -4.50 -4.87
C ILE A 67 -2.62 -3.44 -4.81
N ILE A 68 -3.01 -2.17 -4.75
CA ILE A 68 -2.05 -1.07 -4.67
C ILE A 68 -1.13 -1.25 -3.46
N PHE A 69 0.17 -1.10 -3.69
CA PHE A 69 1.15 -1.18 -2.62
C PHE A 69 0.97 0.01 -1.68
N SER A 70 0.60 -0.30 -0.45
CA SER A 70 0.36 0.67 0.61
C SER A 70 0.55 -0.02 1.97
N ASP A 71 0.39 0.70 3.07
CA ASP A 71 0.47 0.16 4.43
C ASP A 71 -0.57 0.78 5.36
N ILE A 72 -1.06 -0.02 6.31
CA ILE A 72 -2.03 0.44 7.32
C ILE A 72 -1.44 1.52 8.24
N LEU A 73 -0.13 1.64 8.33
CA LEU A 73 0.56 2.65 9.13
C LEU A 73 0.46 4.06 8.53
N LEU A 74 0.06 4.20 7.27
CA LEU A 74 -0.17 5.52 6.66
C LEU A 74 -1.27 6.28 7.40
N ILE A 75 -2.36 5.61 7.78
CA ILE A 75 -3.46 6.27 8.51
C ILE A 75 -2.99 6.86 9.85
N PRO A 76 -2.39 6.08 10.76
CA PRO A 76 -1.87 6.67 12.00
C PRO A 76 -0.77 7.71 11.73
N HIS A 77 0.07 7.55 10.73
CA HIS A 77 1.07 8.54 10.37
C HIS A 77 0.42 9.89 9.99
N MET A 78 -0.62 9.86 9.13
CA MET A 78 -1.37 11.07 8.73
C MET A 78 -2.14 11.70 9.90
N LEU A 79 -2.50 10.91 10.91
CA LEU A 79 -3.10 11.38 12.16
C LEU A 79 -2.05 11.88 13.18
N ASN A 80 -0.82 12.13 12.75
CA ASN A 80 0.31 12.59 13.57
C ASN A 80 0.71 11.63 14.70
N PHE A 81 0.36 10.33 14.59
CA PHE A 81 0.95 9.34 15.49
C PHE A 81 2.41 9.12 15.10
N LYS A 82 3.29 9.14 16.08
CA LYS A 82 4.69 8.84 15.83
C LYS A 82 4.84 7.35 15.48
N VAL A 83 5.00 7.07 14.20
CA VAL A 83 5.35 5.75 13.68
C VAL A 83 6.87 5.65 13.61
N SER A 84 7.45 4.60 14.15
CA SER A 84 8.88 4.32 14.06
C SER A 84 9.10 2.84 13.75
N PHE A 85 10.18 2.55 13.04
CA PHE A 85 10.57 1.17 12.71
C PHE A 85 11.81 0.79 13.53
N ILE A 86 11.69 -0.27 14.32
CA ILE A 86 12.80 -0.82 15.09
C ILE A 86 13.37 -2.00 14.32
N LYS A 87 14.68 -1.97 14.06
CA LYS A 87 15.37 -3.06 13.37
C LYS A 87 15.07 -4.39 14.07
N ASN A 88 14.61 -5.38 13.30
CA ASN A 88 14.23 -6.73 13.74
C ASN A 88 13.02 -6.83 14.69
N LYS A 89 12.33 -5.72 15.02
CA LYS A 89 11.13 -5.73 15.87
C LYS A 89 9.87 -5.24 15.15
N GLY A 90 10.04 -4.61 13.97
CA GLY A 90 8.93 -4.08 13.18
C GLY A 90 8.47 -2.68 13.61
N PRO A 91 7.27 -2.28 13.22
CA PRO A 91 6.73 -0.95 13.51
C PRO A 91 6.38 -0.80 14.99
N LYS A 92 6.62 0.40 15.52
CA LYS A 92 6.23 0.82 16.85
C LYS A 92 5.41 2.11 16.73
N LEU A 93 4.20 2.07 17.26
CA LEU A 93 3.35 3.24 17.44
C LEU A 93 3.53 3.79 18.86
N LYS A 94 3.59 5.11 18.99
CA LYS A 94 3.52 5.74 20.33
C LYS A 94 2.14 5.42 20.92
N LYS A 95 2.10 4.96 22.16
CA LYS A 95 0.83 4.78 22.89
C LYS A 95 0.13 6.13 23.01
N LEU A 96 -1.18 6.13 22.78
CA LEU A 96 -2.03 7.26 23.14
C LEU A 96 -2.17 7.31 24.67
N ASP A 97 -2.10 8.50 25.23
CA ASP A 97 -2.58 8.71 26.59
C ASP A 97 -4.12 8.59 26.57
N PHE A 98 -4.64 7.74 27.46
CA PHE A 98 -6.08 7.59 27.64
C PHE A 98 -6.67 8.98 28.01
N GLY A 99 -7.41 9.57 27.08
CA GLY A 99 -7.98 10.92 27.23
C GLY A 99 -7.61 11.92 26.14
N GLN A 100 -6.57 11.66 25.32
CA GLN A 100 -6.35 12.46 24.12
C GLN A 100 -7.47 12.18 23.10
N LYS A 101 -8.29 13.19 22.86
CA LYS A 101 -9.23 13.14 21.73
C LYS A 101 -8.41 13.17 20.43
N ILE A 102 -8.58 12.17 19.61
CA ILE A 102 -8.13 12.23 18.20
C ILE A 102 -9.08 13.22 17.53
N THR A 103 -8.63 14.46 17.36
CA THR A 103 -9.38 15.45 16.58
C THR A 103 -8.83 15.42 15.16
N PHE A 104 -9.68 15.12 14.21
CA PHE A 104 -9.44 15.42 12.80
C PHE A 104 -9.51 16.95 12.66
N SER A 105 -8.39 17.61 12.88
CA SER A 105 -8.34 19.07 12.83
C SER A 105 -8.21 19.62 11.40
N ASP A 106 -7.78 18.79 10.46
CA ASP A 106 -7.53 19.23 9.08
C ASP A 106 -7.78 18.09 8.08
N TRP A 107 -9.03 18.00 7.62
CA TRP A 107 -9.45 16.98 6.66
C TRP A 107 -8.82 17.19 5.27
N ASP A 108 -8.56 18.43 4.87
CA ASP A 108 -7.98 18.72 3.56
C ASP A 108 -6.49 18.39 3.56
N LYS A 109 -5.80 18.67 4.65
CA LYS A 109 -4.41 18.20 4.83
C LYS A 109 -4.33 16.67 4.77
N PHE A 110 -5.20 15.94 5.47
CA PHE A 110 -5.23 14.49 5.44
C PHE A 110 -5.42 13.93 4.02
N LYS A 111 -6.34 14.49 3.25
CA LYS A 111 -6.54 14.12 1.83
C LYS A 111 -5.30 14.43 0.99
N SER A 112 -4.71 15.61 1.18
CA SER A 112 -3.50 16.00 0.46
C SER A 112 -2.33 15.06 0.74
N ASP A 113 -2.12 14.68 2.01
CA ASP A 113 -1.05 13.78 2.42
C ASP A 113 -1.22 12.35 1.88
N LEU A 114 -2.49 11.89 1.65
CA LEU A 114 -2.81 10.61 1.04
C LEU A 114 -2.90 10.64 -0.50
N ALA A 115 -2.88 11.83 -1.11
CA ALA A 115 -2.99 11.96 -2.56
C ALA A 115 -1.99 11.10 -3.37
N PRO A 116 -0.73 10.87 -2.91
CA PRO A 116 0.21 10.00 -3.62
C PRO A 116 -0.29 8.57 -3.79
N VAL A 117 -1.05 8.02 -2.82
CA VAL A 117 -1.65 6.68 -2.92
C VAL A 117 -2.68 6.64 -4.06
N GLY A 118 -3.51 7.70 -4.17
CA GLY A 118 -4.45 7.85 -5.28
C GLY A 118 -3.76 8.00 -6.64
N LYS A 119 -2.64 8.76 -6.69
CA LYS A 119 -1.85 8.92 -7.92
C LYS A 119 -1.21 7.62 -8.39
N ALA A 120 -0.85 6.73 -7.49
CA ALA A 120 -0.26 5.44 -7.85
C ALA A 120 -1.24 4.48 -8.56
N ILE A 121 -2.54 4.78 -8.55
CA ILE A 121 -3.60 4.00 -9.23
C ILE A 121 -3.80 4.48 -10.67
N ASN A 122 -3.53 5.73 -10.98
CA ASN A 122 -3.71 6.36 -12.28
C ASN A 122 -2.44 6.27 -13.13
#